data_55313acf992d2921fc358d50569362da
#
_entry.id   55313acf992d2921fc358d50569362da
#
_cell.length_a   1.000
_cell.length_b   1.000
_cell.length_c   1.000
_cell.angle_alpha   90.00
_cell.angle_beta   90.00
_cell.angle_gamma   90.00
#
_symmetry.space_group_name_H-M   'P 1'
#
loop_
_entity.id
_entity.type
_entity.pdbx_description
1 polymer ?
#
loop_
_entity_poly.entity_id
_entity_poly.type
_entity_poly.pdbx_seq_one_letter_code
_entity_poly.pdbx_strand_id
1 'polypeptide(L)'
;LAATRRLGPAGLHRLVVVTVLGFASGLPLALTGQAMQAWLSGAGVDIATIGFLSLVGLPYTFKFLWAPLMDRFELPWLGRRRGWLVLTQLALAGALLWMAATSPTGATRFFALLAVLVAFLSASQDVVIDAYRTDALHASERGLGSSLFVLGYRLAMIVSGGIALIWVDPTQGGGWTWPEVYRFMAGVMAAAAVLSAVALPRLVASRAPTSVARRDLLGFVAVLAAVAVGVMLSERLAPPIAHALLAPLLGAGDVPAALQAKWIELAALMLGIAFTLPLAAWAARAARFETLLGGLNSYFAQPGAAAFLAFIVLYKLGDAFAGSLMTPFLLQAMHYSTAEVGVVNKVIGLWLTIGGALLGGALMLRLGLWRALLLFGVLQMASNLGFWWLAVNGRDMLPGLTIPAFDWGFVKLVHATPVDGGLLLVIAAENLSGGMGTAAFLALLMSLCNQRFTATQFALLSAFASVGRVWVGPLAGVLAESIGWPAFFVVSTAAAVPALAMLWWMRVAVRALEYDPDGPAVDD
;
A
#
# COMPACT_ATOMS: atom_id res chain seq x y z
N LEU A 1 -23.12 19.45 -18.95
CA LEU A 1 -21.87 20.23 -18.97
C LEU A 1 -21.63 20.67 -17.53
N ALA A 2 -20.91 19.85 -16.74
CA ALA A 2 -20.48 20.22 -15.40
C ALA A 2 -19.51 21.40 -15.54
N ALA A 3 -19.88 22.53 -14.93
CA ALA A 3 -19.03 23.71 -14.87
C ALA A 3 -17.69 23.26 -14.23
N THR A 4 -16.60 23.44 -14.96
CA THR A 4 -15.24 23.33 -14.42
C THR A 4 -15.10 24.44 -13.37
N ARG A 5 -15.43 24.14 -12.12
CA ARG A 5 -15.14 25.04 -11.00
C ARG A 5 -13.63 25.26 -11.01
N ARG A 6 -13.19 26.45 -11.31
CA ARG A 6 -11.77 26.83 -11.16
C ARG A 6 -11.42 26.63 -9.70
N LEU A 7 -10.37 25.86 -9.45
CA LEU A 7 -9.83 25.66 -8.11
C LEU A 7 -9.47 27.04 -7.54
N GLY A 8 -10.16 27.45 -6.49
CA GLY A 8 -9.79 28.66 -5.75
C GLY A 8 -8.47 28.48 -4.97
N PRO A 9 -7.90 29.55 -4.40
CA PRO A 9 -6.66 29.49 -3.62
C PRO A 9 -6.71 28.45 -2.49
N ALA A 10 -7.84 28.31 -1.80
CA ALA A 10 -8.05 27.32 -0.74
C ALA A 10 -8.00 25.88 -1.28
N GLY A 11 -8.58 25.60 -2.45
CA GLY A 11 -8.48 24.29 -3.10
C GLY A 11 -7.04 23.95 -3.49
N LEU A 12 -6.30 24.90 -4.05
CA LEU A 12 -4.89 24.73 -4.37
C LEU A 12 -4.06 24.43 -3.11
N HIS A 13 -4.30 25.16 -2.02
CA HIS A 13 -3.63 24.92 -0.75
C HIS A 13 -3.89 23.49 -0.21
N ARG A 14 -5.16 23.02 -0.24
CA ARG A 14 -5.51 21.65 0.15
C ARG A 14 -4.75 20.60 -0.68
N LEU A 15 -4.66 20.79 -1.98
CA LEU A 15 -3.96 19.88 -2.88
C LEU A 15 -2.45 19.84 -2.64
N VAL A 16 -1.82 21.00 -2.41
CA VAL A 16 -0.40 21.09 -2.04
C VAL A 16 -0.14 20.36 -0.72
N VAL A 17 -0.97 20.61 0.29
CA VAL A 17 -0.88 19.93 1.58
C VAL A 17 -0.99 18.41 1.44
N VAL A 18 -1.94 17.93 0.65
CA VAL A 18 -2.12 16.48 0.40
C VAL A 18 -0.91 15.88 -0.30
N THR A 19 -0.26 16.62 -1.21
CA THR A 19 0.99 16.18 -1.86
C THR A 19 2.14 16.04 -0.86
N VAL A 20 2.32 17.02 0.02
CA VAL A 20 3.35 17.00 1.08
C VAL A 20 3.07 15.86 2.07
N LEU A 21 1.83 15.65 2.45
CA LEU A 21 1.44 14.52 3.30
C LEU A 21 1.69 13.17 2.61
N GLY A 22 1.46 13.07 1.29
CA GLY A 22 1.83 11.91 0.49
C GLY A 22 3.33 11.62 0.58
N PHE A 23 4.17 12.66 0.47
CA PHE A 23 5.62 12.53 0.63
C PHE A 23 5.99 12.04 2.05
N ALA A 24 5.42 12.62 3.10
CA ALA A 24 5.65 12.20 4.48
C ALA A 24 5.21 10.74 4.73
N SER A 25 4.13 10.28 4.09
CA SER A 25 3.62 8.90 4.17
C SER A 25 4.57 7.90 3.49
N GLY A 26 5.07 8.22 2.30
CA GLY A 26 5.92 7.30 1.53
C GLY A 26 7.35 7.14 2.05
N LEU A 27 7.87 8.15 2.78
CA LEU A 27 9.27 8.20 3.21
C LEU A 27 9.69 7.04 4.13
N PRO A 28 8.95 6.66 5.20
CA PRO A 28 9.37 5.60 6.10
C PRO A 28 9.28 4.20 5.50
N LEU A 29 8.41 3.99 4.50
CA LEU A 29 8.17 2.67 3.94
C LEU A 29 9.43 2.06 3.30
N ALA A 30 10.19 2.83 2.52
CA ALA A 30 11.43 2.35 1.94
C ALA A 30 12.52 2.16 3.01
N LEU A 31 12.52 2.98 4.07
CA LEU A 31 13.48 2.87 5.18
C LEU A 31 13.27 1.61 6.04
N THR A 32 12.03 1.09 6.13
CA THR A 32 11.73 -0.19 6.80
C THR A 32 11.70 -1.37 5.83
N GLY A 33 11.87 -1.12 4.54
CA GLY A 33 11.90 -2.12 3.47
C GLY A 33 13.26 -2.21 2.79
N GLN A 34 13.35 -1.75 1.56
CA GLN A 34 14.53 -1.92 0.69
C GLN A 34 15.81 -1.29 1.25
N ALA A 35 15.74 -0.08 1.81
CA ALA A 35 16.90 0.59 2.38
C ALA A 35 17.43 -0.16 3.61
N MET A 36 16.54 -0.63 4.48
CA MET A 36 16.91 -1.47 5.63
C MET A 36 17.55 -2.78 5.19
N GLN A 37 16.97 -3.46 4.21
CA GLN A 37 17.54 -4.71 3.68
C GLN A 37 18.95 -4.49 3.10
N ALA A 38 19.16 -3.38 2.38
CA ALA A 38 20.47 -3.03 1.84
C ALA A 38 21.48 -2.73 2.97
N TRP A 39 21.07 -2.02 4.01
CA TRP A 39 21.91 -1.79 5.19
C TRP A 39 22.32 -3.09 5.87
N LEU A 40 21.38 -3.98 6.12
CA LEU A 40 21.62 -5.28 6.75
C LEU A 40 22.54 -6.16 5.91
N SER A 41 22.32 -6.21 4.58
CA SER A 41 23.17 -6.95 3.66
C SER A 41 24.60 -6.40 3.64
N GLY A 42 24.76 -5.07 3.58
CA GLY A 42 26.08 -4.41 3.64
C GLY A 42 26.77 -4.58 4.99
N ALA A 43 26.03 -4.80 6.07
CA ALA A 43 26.54 -5.11 7.40
C ALA A 43 26.86 -6.59 7.62
N GLY A 44 26.63 -7.46 6.62
CA GLY A 44 26.94 -8.90 6.70
C GLY A 44 25.90 -9.72 7.50
N VAL A 45 24.68 -9.21 7.65
CA VAL A 45 23.58 -9.97 8.27
C VAL A 45 23.11 -11.06 7.29
N ASP A 46 22.88 -12.27 7.78
CA ASP A 46 22.49 -13.41 6.98
C ASP A 46 21.10 -13.24 6.34
N ILE A 47 20.90 -13.90 5.19
CA ILE A 47 19.69 -13.77 4.36
C ILE A 47 18.44 -14.24 5.10
N ALA A 48 18.56 -15.27 5.95
CA ALA A 48 17.42 -15.77 6.71
C ALA A 48 16.91 -14.71 7.70
N THR A 49 17.83 -14.08 8.44
CA THR A 49 17.50 -12.96 9.35
C THR A 49 16.88 -11.78 8.58
N ILE A 50 17.41 -11.43 7.40
CA ILE A 50 16.83 -10.39 6.54
C ILE A 50 15.41 -10.79 6.09
N GLY A 51 15.20 -12.06 5.76
CA GLY A 51 13.89 -12.62 5.44
C GLY A 51 12.87 -12.45 6.58
N PHE A 52 13.26 -12.77 7.82
CA PHE A 52 12.40 -12.55 8.99
C PHE A 52 12.08 -11.06 9.22
N LEU A 53 13.02 -10.17 8.92
CA LEU A 53 12.81 -8.74 9.05
C LEU A 53 11.81 -8.17 8.01
N SER A 54 11.43 -8.92 6.99
CA SER A 54 10.32 -8.55 6.10
C SER A 54 8.97 -8.46 6.84
N LEU A 55 8.82 -9.20 7.95
CA LEU A 55 7.65 -9.13 8.84
C LEU A 55 7.49 -7.78 9.56
N VAL A 56 8.51 -6.92 9.52
CA VAL A 56 8.42 -5.52 9.96
C VAL A 56 7.26 -4.77 9.28
N GLY A 57 6.84 -5.18 8.09
CA GLY A 57 5.69 -4.62 7.39
C GLY A 57 4.30 -5.00 7.92
N LEU A 58 4.18 -5.94 8.86
CA LEU A 58 2.89 -6.38 9.42
C LEU A 58 2.00 -5.23 9.98
N PRO A 59 2.53 -4.19 10.67
CA PRO A 59 1.71 -3.10 11.15
C PRO A 59 0.87 -2.43 10.05
N TYR A 60 1.36 -2.33 8.82
CA TYR A 60 0.58 -1.73 7.72
C TYR A 60 -0.68 -2.53 7.36
N THR A 61 -0.64 -3.85 7.53
CA THR A 61 -1.80 -4.73 7.30
C THR A 61 -2.83 -4.64 8.42
N PHE A 62 -2.38 -4.46 9.67
CA PHE A 62 -3.24 -4.48 10.85
C PHE A 62 -3.58 -3.09 11.41
N LYS A 63 -3.23 -2.01 10.71
CA LYS A 63 -3.45 -0.63 11.16
C LYS A 63 -4.91 -0.30 11.54
N PHE A 64 -5.88 -1.01 10.99
CA PHE A 64 -7.30 -0.85 11.33
C PHE A 64 -7.64 -1.18 12.80
N LEU A 65 -6.79 -1.95 13.48
CA LEU A 65 -7.02 -2.32 14.89
C LEU A 65 -6.88 -1.12 15.83
N TRP A 66 -5.96 -0.19 15.56
CA TRP A 66 -5.74 1.00 16.40
C TRP A 66 -6.24 2.30 15.77
N ALA A 67 -6.63 2.28 14.51
CA ALA A 67 -7.25 3.44 13.85
C ALA A 67 -8.43 4.04 14.66
N PRO A 68 -9.29 3.25 15.35
CA PRO A 68 -10.35 3.78 16.18
C PRO A 68 -9.88 4.73 17.29
N LEU A 69 -8.67 4.53 17.81
CA LEU A 69 -8.12 5.43 18.83
C LEU A 69 -7.88 6.84 18.27
N MET A 70 -7.48 6.93 16.99
CA MET A 70 -7.25 8.20 16.29
C MET A 70 -8.55 8.92 15.88
N ASP A 71 -9.66 8.17 15.78
CA ASP A 71 -11.00 8.76 15.63
C ASP A 71 -11.56 9.24 16.98
N ARG A 72 -11.19 8.57 18.07
CA ARG A 72 -11.76 8.82 19.40
C ARG A 72 -11.05 9.91 20.19
N PHE A 73 -9.70 9.90 20.18
CA PHE A 73 -8.91 10.79 21.01
C PHE A 73 -8.48 12.04 20.24
N GLU A 74 -8.65 13.19 20.88
CA GLU A 74 -8.19 14.47 20.39
C GLU A 74 -6.99 14.94 21.22
N LEU A 75 -5.91 15.33 20.54
CA LEU A 75 -4.73 15.87 21.20
C LEU A 75 -4.92 17.37 21.49
N PRO A 76 -4.51 17.85 22.66
CA PRO A 76 -4.70 19.25 23.03
C PRO A 76 -3.97 20.19 22.04
N TRP A 77 -4.51 21.40 21.85
CA TRP A 77 -4.02 22.55 21.07
C TRP A 77 -4.06 22.42 19.55
N LEU A 78 -3.87 21.23 18.96
CA LEU A 78 -3.75 21.07 17.51
C LEU A 78 -4.99 20.43 16.86
N GLY A 79 -5.94 19.99 17.67
CA GLY A 79 -7.11 19.25 17.19
C GLY A 79 -6.80 17.81 16.80
N ARG A 80 -7.85 17.07 16.46
CA ARG A 80 -7.76 15.61 16.29
C ARG A 80 -6.77 15.19 15.21
N ARG A 81 -6.93 15.63 13.96
CA ARG A 81 -6.10 15.17 12.83
C ARG A 81 -4.69 15.74 12.88
N ARG A 82 -4.56 17.05 13.06
CA ARG A 82 -3.23 17.72 13.11
C ARG A 82 -2.41 17.24 14.30
N GLY A 83 -3.05 17.08 15.47
CA GLY A 83 -2.37 16.61 16.66
C GLY A 83 -1.77 15.23 16.48
N TRP A 84 -2.53 14.27 15.98
CA TRP A 84 -2.04 12.92 15.69
C TRP A 84 -0.95 12.90 14.60
N LEU A 85 -1.07 13.74 13.55
CA LEU A 85 -0.03 13.87 12.52
C LEU A 85 1.29 14.34 13.11
N VAL A 86 1.26 15.43 13.85
CA VAL A 86 2.47 15.99 14.48
C VAL A 86 3.09 14.99 15.47
N LEU A 87 2.27 14.35 16.30
CA LEU A 87 2.74 13.34 17.25
C LEU A 87 3.42 12.17 16.56
N THR A 88 2.77 11.58 15.54
CA THR A 88 3.31 10.42 14.82
C THR A 88 4.57 10.77 14.05
N GLN A 89 4.63 11.95 13.42
CA GLN A 89 5.81 12.42 12.68
C GLN A 89 7.00 12.71 13.59
N LEU A 90 6.78 13.34 14.76
CA LEU A 90 7.85 13.55 15.75
C LEU A 90 8.33 12.22 16.35
N ALA A 91 7.40 11.31 16.67
CA ALA A 91 7.75 9.97 17.14
C ALA A 91 8.54 9.18 16.09
N LEU A 92 8.16 9.29 14.80
CA LEU A 92 8.91 8.71 13.68
C LEU A 92 10.32 9.30 13.58
N ALA A 93 10.45 10.62 13.64
CA ALA A 93 11.76 11.27 13.62
C ALA A 93 12.65 10.76 14.76
N GLY A 94 12.11 10.65 15.97
CA GLY A 94 12.81 10.09 17.14
C GLY A 94 13.20 8.61 16.94
N ALA A 95 12.30 7.79 16.43
CA ALA A 95 12.55 6.37 16.17
C ALA A 95 13.61 6.16 15.08
N LEU A 96 13.59 6.97 14.01
CA LEU A 96 14.62 6.97 12.96
C LEU A 96 15.99 7.39 13.48
N LEU A 97 16.06 8.42 14.36
CA LEU A 97 17.30 8.81 15.04
C LEU A 97 17.83 7.68 15.93
N TRP A 98 16.95 7.02 16.65
CA TRP A 98 17.33 5.89 17.49
C TRP A 98 17.83 4.71 16.67
N MET A 99 17.16 4.41 15.56
CA MET A 99 17.60 3.39 14.60
C MET A 99 18.97 3.73 13.99
N ALA A 100 19.21 5.01 13.65
CA ALA A 100 20.50 5.50 13.18
C ALA A 100 21.65 5.36 14.20
N ALA A 101 21.33 5.37 15.49
CA ALA A 101 22.31 5.20 16.56
C ALA A 101 22.57 3.72 16.94
N THR A 102 21.82 2.78 16.34
CA THR A 102 21.88 1.35 16.69
C THR A 102 22.58 0.58 15.58
N SER A 103 23.59 -0.23 15.95
CA SER A 103 24.26 -1.13 15.01
C SER A 103 23.36 -2.35 14.70
N PRO A 104 23.12 -2.67 13.43
CA PRO A 104 22.31 -3.85 13.06
C PRO A 104 22.99 -5.18 13.41
N THR A 105 24.32 -5.25 13.48
CA THR A 105 25.08 -6.46 13.81
C THR A 105 25.33 -6.61 15.30
N GLY A 106 25.53 -5.50 16.02
CA GLY A 106 25.80 -5.52 17.47
C GLY A 106 24.57 -5.77 18.34
N ALA A 107 23.37 -5.41 17.86
CA ALA A 107 22.11 -5.52 18.60
C ALA A 107 20.93 -5.85 17.67
N THR A 108 21.04 -6.92 16.89
CA THR A 108 20.09 -7.27 15.81
C THR A 108 18.64 -7.35 16.29
N ARG A 109 18.38 -7.97 17.46
CA ARG A 109 17.01 -8.05 18.01
C ARG A 109 16.44 -6.67 18.36
N PHE A 110 17.27 -5.80 18.95
CA PHE A 110 16.86 -4.45 19.31
C PHE A 110 16.64 -3.59 18.05
N PHE A 111 17.51 -3.72 17.05
CA PHE A 111 17.35 -3.10 15.75
C PHE A 111 16.04 -3.53 15.06
N ALA A 112 15.71 -4.82 15.11
CA ALA A 112 14.45 -5.34 14.59
C ALA A 112 13.23 -4.74 15.31
N LEU A 113 13.28 -4.62 16.66
CA LEU A 113 12.22 -3.99 17.43
C LEU A 113 12.05 -2.51 17.07
N LEU A 114 13.15 -1.78 16.86
CA LEU A 114 13.10 -0.39 16.38
C LEU A 114 12.51 -0.29 14.98
N ALA A 115 12.86 -1.22 14.09
CA ALA A 115 12.27 -1.27 12.74
C ALA A 115 10.76 -1.52 12.78
N VAL A 116 10.28 -2.43 13.66
CA VAL A 116 8.84 -2.65 13.90
C VAL A 116 8.20 -1.39 14.48
N LEU A 117 8.87 -0.69 15.40
CA LEU A 117 8.37 0.58 15.96
C LEU A 117 8.24 1.64 14.87
N VAL A 118 9.25 1.80 14.00
CA VAL A 118 9.19 2.73 12.85
C VAL A 118 8.03 2.37 11.93
N ALA A 119 7.86 1.08 11.60
CA ALA A 119 6.75 0.62 10.76
C ALA A 119 5.37 0.85 11.42
N PHE A 120 5.26 0.63 12.73
CA PHE A 120 4.03 0.91 13.49
C PHE A 120 3.69 2.40 13.50
N LEU A 121 4.66 3.25 13.76
CA LEU A 121 4.48 4.71 13.76
C LEU A 121 4.16 5.23 12.35
N SER A 122 4.80 4.67 11.32
CA SER A 122 4.50 5.00 9.93
C SER A 122 3.09 4.55 9.52
N ALA A 123 2.70 3.33 9.86
CA ALA A 123 1.33 2.86 9.63
C ALA A 123 0.30 3.71 10.39
N SER A 124 0.66 4.19 11.59
CA SER A 124 -0.16 5.11 12.37
C SER A 124 -0.27 6.48 11.71
N GLN A 125 0.84 7.03 11.21
CA GLN A 125 0.85 8.25 10.41
C GLN A 125 -0.05 8.10 9.18
N ASP A 126 0.05 6.98 8.45
CA ASP A 126 -0.77 6.71 7.26
C ASP A 126 -2.26 6.73 7.58
N VAL A 127 -2.69 6.12 8.70
CA VAL A 127 -4.09 6.17 9.15
C VAL A 127 -4.58 7.61 9.28
N VAL A 128 -3.77 8.48 9.90
CA VAL A 128 -4.17 9.88 10.13
C VAL A 128 -4.13 10.69 8.84
N ILE A 129 -3.13 10.49 7.98
CA ILE A 129 -3.05 11.15 6.67
C ILE A 129 -4.23 10.77 5.79
N ASP A 130 -4.55 9.46 5.73
CA ASP A 130 -5.68 8.94 4.95
C ASP A 130 -7.02 9.54 5.43
N ALA A 131 -7.19 9.64 6.75
CA ALA A 131 -8.36 10.27 7.34
C ALA A 131 -8.39 11.79 7.07
N TYR A 132 -7.25 12.49 7.26
CA TYR A 132 -7.16 13.92 7.00
C TYR A 132 -7.53 14.27 5.57
N ARG A 133 -6.93 13.60 4.58
CA ARG A 133 -7.22 13.88 3.15
C ARG A 133 -8.67 13.55 2.77
N THR A 134 -9.26 12.53 3.40
CA THR A 134 -10.67 12.17 3.20
C THR A 134 -11.59 13.25 3.77
N ASP A 135 -11.26 13.80 4.95
CA ASP A 135 -12.02 14.85 5.60
C ASP A 135 -11.81 16.24 4.94
N ALA A 136 -10.63 16.48 4.33
CA ALA A 136 -10.23 17.78 3.79
C ALA A 136 -10.65 18.00 2.32
N LEU A 137 -10.71 16.94 1.51
CA LEU A 137 -10.97 17.05 0.07
C LEU A 137 -12.47 16.97 -0.25
N HIS A 138 -12.95 17.95 -1.02
CA HIS A 138 -14.30 17.88 -1.59
C HIS A 138 -14.43 16.72 -2.59
N ALA A 139 -15.63 16.21 -2.82
CA ALA A 139 -15.88 15.11 -3.75
C ALA A 139 -15.27 15.36 -5.14
N SER A 140 -15.38 16.58 -5.67
CA SER A 140 -14.80 16.99 -6.96
C SER A 140 -13.25 17.04 -6.97
N GLU A 141 -12.61 17.16 -5.80
CA GLU A 141 -11.15 17.27 -5.65
C GLU A 141 -10.50 15.90 -5.38
N ARG A 142 -11.25 14.88 -4.94
CA ARG A 142 -10.73 13.57 -4.52
C ARG A 142 -9.89 12.88 -5.59
N GLY A 143 -10.30 12.97 -6.86
CA GLY A 143 -9.55 12.40 -7.98
C GLY A 143 -8.16 13.01 -8.13
N LEU A 144 -8.10 14.34 -8.27
CA LEU A 144 -6.84 15.08 -8.39
C LEU A 144 -6.01 14.98 -7.10
N GLY A 145 -6.64 15.10 -5.94
CA GLY A 145 -5.99 14.96 -4.64
C GLY A 145 -5.36 13.59 -4.44
N SER A 146 -6.04 12.51 -4.88
CA SER A 146 -5.47 11.15 -4.85
C SER A 146 -4.24 11.03 -5.73
N SER A 147 -4.25 11.64 -6.92
CA SER A 147 -3.12 11.62 -7.85
C SER A 147 -1.91 12.36 -7.29
N LEU A 148 -2.15 13.55 -6.71
CA LEU A 148 -1.11 14.36 -6.09
C LEU A 148 -0.55 13.69 -4.82
N PHE A 149 -1.38 12.98 -4.07
CA PHE A 149 -0.93 12.14 -2.96
C PHE A 149 0.02 11.04 -3.45
N VAL A 150 -0.36 10.32 -4.51
CA VAL A 150 0.49 9.27 -5.12
C VAL A 150 1.79 9.88 -5.64
N LEU A 151 1.76 11.05 -6.27
CA LEU A 151 2.97 11.77 -6.68
C LEU A 151 3.92 11.99 -5.49
N GLY A 152 3.44 12.60 -4.41
CA GLY A 152 4.23 12.83 -3.21
C GLY A 152 4.79 11.55 -2.62
N TYR A 153 3.95 10.52 -2.50
CA TYR A 153 4.32 9.20 -1.98
C TYR A 153 5.44 8.54 -2.81
N ARG A 154 5.33 8.57 -4.13
CA ARG A 154 6.35 7.99 -5.02
C ARG A 154 7.65 8.78 -5.02
N LEU A 155 7.58 10.12 -4.98
CA LEU A 155 8.78 10.95 -4.83
C LEU A 155 9.54 10.62 -3.54
N ALA A 156 8.83 10.42 -2.43
CA ALA A 156 9.44 9.99 -1.17
C ALA A 156 10.13 8.63 -1.29
N MET A 157 9.50 7.67 -1.96
CA MET A 157 10.11 6.35 -2.20
C MET A 157 11.36 6.44 -3.09
N ILE A 158 11.41 7.37 -4.06
CA ILE A 158 12.63 7.63 -4.83
C ILE A 158 13.74 8.12 -3.90
N VAL A 159 13.43 9.09 -3.05
CA VAL A 159 14.42 9.70 -2.15
C VAL A 159 14.90 8.69 -1.10
N SER A 160 13.99 8.05 -0.39
CA SER A 160 14.33 7.16 0.74
C SER A 160 14.74 5.74 0.33
N GLY A 161 14.36 5.30 -0.87
CA GLY A 161 14.69 3.97 -1.39
C GLY A 161 15.77 4.00 -2.49
N GLY A 162 15.60 4.83 -3.50
CA GLY A 162 16.50 4.87 -4.66
C GLY A 162 17.74 5.72 -4.42
N ILE A 163 17.55 7.00 -4.09
CA ILE A 163 18.65 7.94 -3.90
C ILE A 163 19.50 7.58 -2.68
N ALA A 164 18.85 7.11 -1.60
CA ALA A 164 19.56 6.66 -0.41
C ALA A 164 20.57 5.54 -0.70
N LEU A 165 20.21 4.59 -1.57
CA LEU A 165 21.13 3.52 -2.00
C LEU A 165 22.33 4.07 -2.76
N ILE A 166 22.12 5.07 -3.62
CA ILE A 166 23.19 5.72 -4.38
C ILE A 166 24.14 6.49 -3.44
N TRP A 167 23.61 7.20 -2.45
CA TRP A 167 24.42 7.94 -1.48
C TRP A 167 25.37 7.05 -0.69
N VAL A 168 24.95 5.85 -0.37
CA VAL A 168 25.73 4.88 0.42
C VAL A 168 26.67 4.04 -0.46
N ASP A 169 26.45 3.98 -1.77
CA ASP A 169 27.31 3.22 -2.67
C ASP A 169 28.73 3.83 -2.73
N PRO A 170 29.78 3.10 -2.31
CA PRO A 170 31.15 3.61 -2.28
C PRO A 170 31.71 3.91 -3.68
N THR A 171 31.14 3.33 -4.74
CA THR A 171 31.62 3.51 -6.13
C THR A 171 30.93 4.66 -6.85
N GLN A 172 29.75 5.05 -6.42
CA GLN A 172 28.89 6.03 -7.10
C GLN A 172 28.44 7.18 -6.22
N GLY A 173 28.42 6.99 -4.91
CA GLY A 173 27.84 7.92 -3.95
C GLY A 173 28.79 8.94 -3.36
N GLY A 174 28.25 9.83 -2.55
CA GLY A 174 29.00 10.83 -1.81
C GLY A 174 29.69 10.31 -0.54
N GLY A 175 29.79 8.98 -0.36
CA GLY A 175 30.42 8.37 0.82
C GLY A 175 29.58 8.44 2.09
N TRP A 176 28.27 8.54 1.98
CA TRP A 176 27.36 8.54 3.13
C TRP A 176 27.30 7.16 3.76
N THR A 177 27.16 7.15 5.08
CA THR A 177 26.84 5.95 5.84
C THR A 177 25.34 5.79 6.03
N TRP A 178 24.86 4.58 6.26
CA TRP A 178 23.44 4.34 6.59
C TRP A 178 22.95 5.16 7.79
N PRO A 179 23.69 5.27 8.90
CA PRO A 179 23.32 6.16 10.00
C PRO A 179 23.09 7.62 9.57
N GLU A 180 23.90 8.16 8.66
CA GLU A 180 23.74 9.52 8.15
C GLU A 180 22.47 9.67 7.30
N VAL A 181 22.18 8.67 6.44
CA VAL A 181 20.93 8.62 5.68
C VAL A 181 19.73 8.64 6.62
N TYR A 182 19.70 7.79 7.65
CA TYR A 182 18.58 7.74 8.60
C TYR A 182 18.44 9.03 9.42
N ARG A 183 19.55 9.67 9.82
CA ARG A 183 19.52 11.01 10.48
C ARG A 183 18.95 12.08 9.57
N PHE A 184 19.37 12.08 8.30
CA PHE A 184 18.82 13.02 7.31
C PHE A 184 17.31 12.82 7.13
N MET A 185 16.86 11.58 6.97
CA MET A 185 15.43 11.25 6.82
C MET A 185 14.63 11.59 8.09
N ALA A 186 15.23 11.45 9.28
CA ALA A 186 14.63 11.92 10.54
C ALA A 186 14.45 13.44 10.55
N GLY A 187 15.43 14.19 10.03
CA GLY A 187 15.32 15.64 9.84
C GLY A 187 14.20 16.02 8.88
N VAL A 188 14.06 15.30 7.76
CA VAL A 188 12.96 15.50 6.81
C VAL A 188 11.60 15.23 7.47
N MET A 189 11.51 14.17 8.30
CA MET A 189 10.27 13.85 9.01
C MET A 189 9.95 14.90 10.09
N ALA A 190 10.96 15.42 10.79
CA ALA A 190 10.78 16.54 11.73
C ALA A 190 10.30 17.82 11.03
N ALA A 191 10.84 18.12 9.84
CA ALA A 191 10.36 19.23 9.01
C ALA A 191 8.90 19.00 8.57
N ALA A 192 8.53 17.77 8.21
CA ALA A 192 7.14 17.42 7.91
C ALA A 192 6.22 17.65 9.11
N ALA A 193 6.66 17.36 10.34
CA ALA A 193 5.91 17.64 11.57
C ALA A 193 5.67 19.15 11.78
N VAL A 194 6.69 19.97 11.55
CA VAL A 194 6.56 21.44 11.62
C VAL A 194 5.57 21.93 10.55
N LEU A 195 5.69 21.47 9.31
CA LEU A 195 4.75 21.81 8.23
C LEU A 195 3.32 21.38 8.58
N SER A 196 3.16 20.18 9.14
CA SER A 196 1.84 19.69 9.59
C SER A 196 1.27 20.56 10.72
N ALA A 197 2.09 21.07 11.62
CA ALA A 197 1.65 21.94 12.69
C ALA A 197 1.22 23.34 12.21
N VAL A 198 1.88 23.88 11.17
CA VAL A 198 1.70 25.27 10.73
C VAL A 198 0.81 25.38 9.51
N ALA A 199 1.07 24.58 8.47
CA ALA A 199 0.48 24.75 7.15
C ALA A 199 -0.82 23.97 6.94
N LEU A 200 -1.15 22.95 7.76
CA LEU A 200 -2.39 22.20 7.56
C LEU A 200 -3.62 23.04 7.94
N PRO A 201 -4.62 23.16 7.04
CA PRO A 201 -5.90 23.74 7.39
C PRO A 201 -6.54 23.06 8.61
N ARG A 202 -7.14 23.86 9.48
CA ARG A 202 -7.97 23.31 10.56
C ARG A 202 -9.26 22.80 9.93
N LEU A 203 -9.54 21.52 10.09
CA LEU A 203 -10.83 20.96 9.69
C LEU A 203 -11.85 21.31 10.77
N VAL A 204 -13.04 21.74 10.34
CA VAL A 204 -14.18 21.87 11.27
C VAL A 204 -14.37 20.51 11.94
N ALA A 205 -14.45 20.51 13.27
CA ALA A 205 -14.45 19.30 14.07
C ALA A 205 -15.55 18.33 13.60
N SER A 206 -15.17 17.31 12.85
CA SER A 206 -16.07 16.18 12.63
C SER A 206 -16.43 15.61 14.02
N ARG A 207 -17.72 15.35 14.26
CA ARG A 207 -18.20 14.90 15.57
C ARG A 207 -17.44 13.64 15.99
N ALA A 208 -16.65 13.75 17.07
CA ALA A 208 -15.96 12.60 17.63
C ALA A 208 -16.99 11.54 18.07
N PRO A 209 -16.65 10.24 18.02
CA PRO A 209 -17.50 9.20 18.59
C PRO A 209 -17.82 9.50 20.06
N THR A 210 -19.05 9.23 20.48
CA THR A 210 -19.55 9.53 21.84
C THR A 210 -19.23 8.43 22.87
N SER A 211 -18.35 7.48 22.53
CA SER A 211 -17.95 6.36 23.37
C SER A 211 -17.16 6.78 24.62
N VAL A 212 -17.14 5.92 25.63
CA VAL A 212 -16.34 6.12 26.84
C VAL A 212 -14.88 5.74 26.57
N ALA A 213 -13.96 6.68 26.69
CA ALA A 213 -12.53 6.49 26.36
C ALA A 213 -11.90 5.26 27.05
N ARG A 214 -12.22 5.00 28.32
CA ARG A 214 -11.72 3.81 29.05
C ARG A 214 -12.20 2.50 28.43
N ARG A 215 -13.44 2.44 27.94
CA ARG A 215 -13.96 1.23 27.25
C ARG A 215 -13.27 0.98 25.93
N ASP A 216 -13.01 2.03 25.15
CA ASP A 216 -12.28 1.91 23.88
C ASP A 216 -10.85 1.44 24.10
N LEU A 217 -10.17 1.92 25.14
CA LEU A 217 -8.81 1.47 25.47
C LEU A 217 -8.81 0.00 25.94
N LEU A 218 -9.75 -0.38 26.82
CA LEU A 218 -9.88 -1.77 27.26
C LEU A 218 -10.28 -2.68 26.09
N GLY A 219 -11.16 -2.23 25.21
CA GLY A 219 -11.54 -2.93 23.99
C GLY A 219 -10.36 -3.17 23.05
N PHE A 220 -9.52 -2.16 22.86
CA PHE A 220 -8.29 -2.29 22.09
C PHE A 220 -7.34 -3.35 22.68
N VAL A 221 -7.06 -3.28 23.98
CA VAL A 221 -6.19 -4.26 24.66
C VAL A 221 -6.77 -5.67 24.56
N ALA A 222 -8.10 -5.82 24.74
CA ALA A 222 -8.77 -7.11 24.61
C ALA A 222 -8.67 -7.69 23.20
N VAL A 223 -8.81 -6.87 22.16
CA VAL A 223 -8.66 -7.30 20.76
C VAL A 223 -7.22 -7.71 20.48
N LEU A 224 -6.22 -6.94 20.94
CA LEU A 224 -4.82 -7.31 20.79
C LEU A 224 -4.50 -8.65 21.47
N ALA A 225 -4.97 -8.85 22.69
CA ALA A 225 -4.81 -10.11 23.41
C ALA A 225 -5.48 -11.28 22.67
N ALA A 226 -6.69 -11.08 22.15
CA ALA A 226 -7.41 -12.09 21.37
C ALA A 226 -6.69 -12.42 20.05
N VAL A 227 -6.14 -11.43 19.35
CA VAL A 227 -5.32 -11.67 18.15
C VAL A 227 -4.06 -12.47 18.51
N ALA A 228 -3.33 -12.10 19.56
CA ALA A 228 -2.16 -12.83 20.01
C ALA A 228 -2.48 -14.29 20.34
N VAL A 229 -3.55 -14.54 21.12
CA VAL A 229 -4.03 -15.88 21.42
C VAL A 229 -4.45 -16.63 20.15
N GLY A 230 -5.17 -15.97 19.25
CA GLY A 230 -5.61 -16.55 17.97
C GLY A 230 -4.44 -16.98 17.10
N VAL A 231 -3.38 -16.16 16.99
CA VAL A 231 -2.14 -16.49 16.26
C VAL A 231 -1.44 -17.69 16.92
N MET A 232 -1.21 -17.65 18.22
CA MET A 232 -0.58 -18.75 18.94
C MET A 232 -1.36 -20.07 18.79
N LEU A 233 -2.69 -20.01 18.80
CA LEU A 233 -3.55 -21.16 18.61
C LEU A 233 -3.49 -21.66 17.16
N SER A 234 -3.48 -20.75 16.19
CA SER A 234 -3.43 -21.08 14.77
C SER A 234 -2.12 -21.74 14.39
N GLU A 235 -0.97 -21.32 14.94
CA GLU A 235 0.33 -21.94 14.69
C GLU A 235 0.37 -23.42 15.12
N ARG A 236 -0.42 -23.79 16.12
CA ARG A 236 -0.51 -25.17 16.61
C ARG A 236 -1.57 -26.02 15.90
N LEU A 237 -2.71 -25.43 15.59
CA LEU A 237 -3.88 -26.16 15.09
C LEU A 237 -4.04 -26.11 13.56
N ALA A 238 -3.68 -25.01 12.93
CA ALA A 238 -3.96 -24.84 11.51
C ALA A 238 -3.11 -25.75 10.60
N PRO A 239 -1.78 -25.96 10.82
CA PRO A 239 -0.98 -26.83 9.96
C PRO A 239 -1.44 -28.29 9.95
N PRO A 240 -1.69 -28.97 11.10
CA PRO A 240 -2.15 -30.35 11.07
C PRO A 240 -3.55 -30.49 10.46
N ILE A 241 -4.45 -29.53 10.68
CA ILE A 241 -5.78 -29.53 10.06
C ILE A 241 -5.66 -29.33 8.55
N ALA A 242 -4.88 -28.36 8.08
CA ALA A 242 -4.63 -28.13 6.66
C ALA A 242 -4.04 -29.36 5.98
N HIS A 243 -3.07 -30.00 6.62
CA HIS A 243 -2.47 -31.25 6.13
C HIS A 243 -3.51 -32.36 6.02
N ALA A 244 -4.30 -32.58 7.08
CA ALA A 244 -5.34 -33.62 7.08
C ALA A 244 -6.42 -33.40 6.01
N LEU A 245 -6.74 -32.15 5.69
CA LEU A 245 -7.75 -31.79 4.67
C LEU A 245 -7.20 -31.89 3.25
N LEU A 246 -5.98 -31.43 3.00
CA LEU A 246 -5.45 -31.29 1.64
C LEU A 246 -4.55 -32.44 1.20
N ALA A 247 -3.83 -33.12 2.11
CA ALA A 247 -2.93 -34.20 1.70
C ALA A 247 -3.64 -35.35 0.94
N PRO A 248 -4.85 -35.78 1.31
CA PRO A 248 -5.57 -36.80 0.53
C PRO A 248 -5.95 -36.34 -0.89
N LEU A 249 -6.28 -35.03 -1.04
CA LEU A 249 -6.69 -34.45 -2.33
C LEU A 249 -5.48 -34.22 -3.24
N LEU A 250 -4.39 -33.74 -2.70
CA LEU A 250 -3.15 -33.44 -3.44
C LEU A 250 -2.34 -34.69 -3.74
N GLY A 251 -2.38 -35.70 -2.88
CA GLY A 251 -1.69 -36.97 -3.05
C GLY A 251 -2.33 -37.89 -4.09
N ALA A 252 -3.57 -37.63 -4.47
CA ALA A 252 -4.27 -38.33 -5.57
C ALA A 252 -3.88 -37.84 -6.97
N GLY A 253 -3.15 -36.71 -7.06
CA GLY A 253 -2.63 -36.15 -8.32
C GLY A 253 -1.11 -36.14 -8.34
N ASP A 254 -0.51 -36.10 -9.55
CA ASP A 254 0.96 -35.99 -9.74
C ASP A 254 1.50 -34.60 -9.36
N VAL A 255 1.11 -34.08 -8.19
CA VAL A 255 1.55 -32.77 -7.70
C VAL A 255 2.90 -32.93 -6.99
N PRO A 256 3.96 -32.19 -7.39
CA PRO A 256 5.25 -32.27 -6.71
C PRO A 256 5.15 -31.99 -5.20
N ALA A 257 5.91 -32.71 -4.38
CA ALA A 257 5.86 -32.60 -2.91
C ALA A 257 6.09 -31.17 -2.39
N ALA A 258 7.00 -30.41 -3.03
CA ALA A 258 7.25 -29.01 -2.71
C ALA A 258 6.01 -28.13 -2.94
N LEU A 259 5.24 -28.44 -3.98
CA LEU A 259 4.00 -27.75 -4.33
C LEU A 259 2.86 -28.11 -3.37
N GLN A 260 2.77 -29.41 -2.98
CA GLN A 260 1.83 -29.84 -1.95
C GLN A 260 2.07 -29.11 -0.62
N ALA A 261 3.34 -28.97 -0.20
CA ALA A 261 3.70 -28.24 1.01
C ALA A 261 3.22 -26.78 0.96
N LYS A 262 3.39 -26.08 -0.16
CA LYS A 262 2.93 -24.70 -0.35
C LYS A 262 1.40 -24.56 -0.27
N TRP A 263 0.66 -25.51 -0.83
CA TRP A 263 -0.81 -25.52 -0.70
C TRP A 263 -1.27 -25.75 0.74
N ILE A 264 -0.60 -26.64 1.47
CA ILE A 264 -0.89 -26.92 2.89
C ILE A 264 -0.59 -25.69 3.73
N GLU A 265 0.53 -25.00 3.48
CA GLU A 265 0.92 -23.78 4.19
C GLU A 265 -0.09 -22.63 3.93
N LEU A 266 -0.52 -22.47 2.69
CA LEU A 266 -1.57 -21.51 2.33
C LEU A 266 -2.88 -21.82 3.05
N ALA A 267 -3.30 -23.08 3.07
CA ALA A 267 -4.52 -23.48 3.77
C ALA A 267 -4.40 -23.29 5.29
N ALA A 268 -3.25 -23.58 5.87
CA ALA A 268 -2.97 -23.33 7.29
C ALA A 268 -3.09 -21.83 7.63
N LEU A 269 -2.55 -20.97 6.77
CA LEU A 269 -2.68 -19.53 6.91
C LEU A 269 -4.15 -19.08 6.85
N MET A 270 -4.94 -19.62 5.89
CA MET A 270 -6.39 -19.34 5.77
C MET A 270 -7.16 -19.77 7.04
N LEU A 271 -6.89 -20.97 7.52
CA LEU A 271 -7.48 -21.49 8.77
C LEU A 271 -7.09 -20.64 9.97
N GLY A 272 -5.83 -20.20 10.06
CA GLY A 272 -5.35 -19.32 11.12
C GLY A 272 -6.14 -18.01 11.20
N ILE A 273 -6.43 -17.40 10.07
CA ILE A 273 -7.28 -16.19 10.01
C ILE A 273 -8.72 -16.54 10.37
N ALA A 274 -9.25 -17.65 9.86
CA ALA A 274 -10.60 -18.09 10.18
C ALA A 274 -10.83 -18.35 11.68
N PHE A 275 -9.78 -18.71 12.43
CA PHE A 275 -9.82 -18.82 13.88
C PHE A 275 -9.62 -17.47 14.58
N THR A 276 -8.69 -16.67 14.11
CA THR A 276 -8.29 -15.42 14.77
C THR A 276 -9.35 -14.32 14.64
N LEU A 277 -9.98 -14.18 13.47
CA LEU A 277 -10.97 -13.12 13.25
C LEU A 277 -12.23 -13.25 14.13
N PRO A 278 -12.87 -14.41 14.27
CA PRO A 278 -14.02 -14.56 15.18
C PRO A 278 -13.65 -14.30 16.63
N LEU A 279 -12.45 -14.72 17.06
CA LEU A 279 -11.96 -14.49 18.41
C LEU A 279 -11.74 -12.99 18.69
N ALA A 280 -11.13 -12.28 17.74
CA ALA A 280 -10.95 -10.83 17.81
C ALA A 280 -12.30 -10.09 17.79
N ALA A 281 -13.23 -10.52 16.95
CA ALA A 281 -14.58 -9.96 16.89
C ALA A 281 -15.38 -10.21 18.19
N TRP A 282 -15.25 -11.38 18.77
CA TRP A 282 -15.84 -11.71 20.07
C TRP A 282 -15.25 -10.83 21.18
N ALA A 283 -13.92 -10.67 21.23
CA ALA A 283 -13.24 -9.84 22.22
C ALA A 283 -13.66 -8.36 22.09
N ALA A 284 -13.77 -7.84 20.88
CA ALA A 284 -14.24 -6.47 20.62
C ALA A 284 -15.67 -6.25 21.16
N ARG A 285 -16.57 -7.23 20.96
CA ARG A 285 -17.94 -7.17 21.47
C ARG A 285 -17.98 -7.31 22.99
N ALA A 286 -17.27 -8.29 23.56
CA ALA A 286 -17.22 -8.56 25.00
C ALA A 286 -16.66 -7.36 25.78
N ALA A 287 -15.59 -6.75 25.27
CA ALA A 287 -14.98 -5.57 25.87
C ALA A 287 -15.69 -4.25 25.51
N ARG A 288 -16.76 -4.30 24.71
CA ARG A 288 -17.52 -3.12 24.24
C ARG A 288 -16.62 -2.05 23.61
N PHE A 289 -15.82 -2.45 22.63
CA PHE A 289 -15.00 -1.52 21.85
C PHE A 289 -15.90 -0.67 20.93
N GLU A 290 -16.56 0.33 21.51
CA GLU A 290 -17.66 1.06 20.89
C GLU A 290 -17.23 1.81 19.62
N THR A 291 -16.04 2.41 19.60
CA THR A 291 -15.55 3.14 18.40
C THR A 291 -15.28 2.19 17.23
N LEU A 292 -14.69 1.02 17.46
CA LEU A 292 -14.48 0.02 16.42
C LEU A 292 -15.82 -0.54 15.92
N LEU A 293 -16.67 -0.98 16.83
CA LEU A 293 -17.97 -1.56 16.50
C LEU A 293 -18.90 -0.52 15.86
N GLY A 294 -18.87 0.72 16.35
CA GLY A 294 -19.63 1.83 15.77
C GLY A 294 -19.15 2.16 14.35
N GLY A 295 -17.84 2.17 14.11
CA GLY A 295 -17.25 2.35 12.77
C GLY A 295 -17.64 1.24 11.81
N LEU A 296 -17.56 -0.02 12.24
CA LEU A 296 -17.97 -1.18 11.45
C LEU A 296 -19.48 -1.17 11.19
N ASN A 297 -20.29 -0.99 12.23
CA ASN A 297 -21.76 -0.97 12.10
C ASN A 297 -22.21 0.19 11.19
N SER A 298 -21.62 1.37 11.34
CA SER A 298 -21.90 2.52 10.47
C SER A 298 -21.51 2.25 9.01
N TYR A 299 -20.44 1.49 8.77
CA TYR A 299 -20.07 1.09 7.41
C TYR A 299 -21.04 0.04 6.86
N PHE A 300 -21.30 -1.04 7.59
CA PHE A 300 -22.19 -2.13 7.15
C PHE A 300 -23.68 -1.75 7.09
N ALA A 301 -24.08 -0.66 7.75
CA ALA A 301 -25.41 -0.08 7.59
C ALA A 301 -25.60 0.64 6.24
N GLN A 302 -24.53 0.94 5.52
CA GLN A 302 -24.63 1.56 4.21
C GLN A 302 -25.14 0.54 3.17
N PRO A 303 -26.03 0.94 2.27
CA PRO A 303 -26.51 0.06 1.20
C PRO A 303 -25.36 -0.43 0.34
N GLY A 304 -25.23 -1.75 0.20
CA GLY A 304 -24.20 -2.35 -0.64
C GLY A 304 -22.80 -2.44 -0.01
N ALA A 305 -22.60 -2.16 1.27
CA ALA A 305 -21.29 -2.18 1.94
C ALA A 305 -20.51 -3.49 1.72
N ALA A 306 -21.17 -4.65 1.82
CA ALA A 306 -20.53 -5.94 1.56
C ALA A 306 -20.10 -6.08 0.08
N ALA A 307 -20.91 -5.57 -0.85
CA ALA A 307 -20.58 -5.55 -2.27
C ALA A 307 -19.37 -4.64 -2.54
N PHE A 308 -19.30 -3.48 -1.90
CA PHE A 308 -18.12 -2.61 -2.02
C PHE A 308 -16.86 -3.28 -1.47
N LEU A 309 -16.93 -3.99 -0.34
CA LEU A 309 -15.77 -4.75 0.19
C LEU A 309 -15.31 -5.83 -0.78
N ALA A 310 -16.24 -6.62 -1.31
CA ALA A 310 -15.92 -7.64 -2.31
C ALA A 310 -15.29 -7.01 -3.56
N PHE A 311 -15.84 -5.90 -4.04
CA PHE A 311 -15.28 -5.14 -5.15
C PHE A 311 -13.86 -4.64 -4.87
N ILE A 312 -13.58 -4.10 -3.68
CA ILE A 312 -12.26 -3.61 -3.27
C ILE A 312 -11.21 -4.73 -3.33
N VAL A 313 -11.54 -5.92 -2.83
CA VAL A 313 -10.66 -7.09 -2.89
C VAL A 313 -10.44 -7.52 -4.34
N LEU A 314 -11.50 -7.69 -5.10
CA LEU A 314 -11.45 -8.18 -6.48
C LEU A 314 -10.74 -7.19 -7.43
N TYR A 315 -10.94 -5.88 -7.25
CA TYR A 315 -10.36 -4.87 -8.13
C TYR A 315 -8.81 -4.87 -8.08
N LYS A 316 -8.25 -5.21 -6.92
CA LYS A 316 -6.79 -5.33 -6.76
C LYS A 316 -6.24 -6.72 -7.04
N LEU A 317 -7.10 -7.72 -7.24
CA LEU A 317 -6.69 -9.11 -7.39
C LEU A 317 -5.92 -9.33 -8.69
N GLY A 318 -6.44 -8.88 -9.83
CA GLY A 318 -5.80 -9.07 -11.14
C GLY A 318 -4.41 -8.42 -11.23
N ASP A 319 -4.29 -7.19 -10.73
CA ASP A 319 -3.03 -6.44 -10.62
C ASP A 319 -2.02 -7.17 -9.68
N ALA A 320 -2.52 -7.68 -8.56
CA ALA A 320 -1.70 -8.42 -7.61
C ALA A 320 -1.17 -9.75 -8.18
N PHE A 321 -1.94 -10.45 -9.03
CA PHE A 321 -1.49 -11.69 -9.67
C PHE A 321 -0.28 -11.44 -10.57
N ALA A 322 -0.39 -10.55 -11.55
CA ALA A 322 0.71 -10.23 -12.46
C ALA A 322 1.92 -9.66 -11.71
N GLY A 323 1.69 -8.68 -10.82
CA GLY A 323 2.74 -8.00 -10.09
C GLY A 323 3.52 -8.88 -9.11
N SER A 324 2.89 -9.93 -8.54
CA SER A 324 3.53 -10.80 -7.54
C SER A 324 4.72 -11.58 -8.09
N LEU A 325 4.69 -11.98 -9.35
CA LEU A 325 5.70 -12.80 -10.01
C LEU A 325 6.44 -12.08 -11.15
N MET A 326 6.21 -10.79 -11.34
CA MET A 326 6.84 -10.02 -12.42
C MET A 326 8.38 -10.12 -12.37
N THR A 327 9.00 -9.93 -11.22
CA THR A 327 10.45 -9.98 -11.07
C THR A 327 11.03 -11.36 -11.36
N PRO A 328 10.54 -12.47 -10.76
CA PRO A 328 10.98 -13.82 -11.13
C PRO A 328 10.79 -14.12 -12.63
N PHE A 329 9.66 -13.73 -13.21
CA PHE A 329 9.41 -13.90 -14.64
C PHE A 329 10.48 -13.20 -15.49
N LEU A 330 10.74 -11.92 -15.23
CA LEU A 330 11.71 -11.15 -16.03
C LEU A 330 13.14 -11.67 -15.87
N LEU A 331 13.57 -12.02 -14.66
CA LEU A 331 14.95 -12.46 -14.40
C LEU A 331 15.18 -13.93 -14.76
N GLN A 332 14.26 -14.83 -14.37
CA GLN A 332 14.48 -16.28 -14.48
C GLN A 332 13.94 -16.85 -15.78
N ALA A 333 12.76 -16.42 -16.23
CA ALA A 333 12.15 -16.96 -17.43
C ALA A 333 12.59 -16.20 -18.69
N MET A 334 12.66 -14.86 -18.61
CA MET A 334 13.03 -14.03 -19.75
C MET A 334 14.53 -13.72 -19.82
N HIS A 335 15.29 -14.04 -18.76
CA HIS A 335 16.74 -13.82 -18.67
C HIS A 335 17.18 -12.37 -18.93
N TYR A 336 16.36 -11.38 -18.54
CA TYR A 336 16.77 -9.98 -18.52
C TYR A 336 17.82 -9.73 -17.45
N SER A 337 18.75 -8.82 -17.69
CA SER A 337 19.74 -8.46 -16.69
C SER A 337 19.10 -7.71 -15.51
N THR A 338 19.67 -7.86 -14.32
CA THR A 338 19.20 -7.15 -13.12
C THR A 338 19.27 -5.62 -13.31
N ALA A 339 20.31 -5.13 -14.03
CA ALA A 339 20.46 -3.72 -14.35
C ALA A 339 19.34 -3.22 -15.26
N GLU A 340 19.03 -3.97 -16.32
CA GLU A 340 17.94 -3.66 -17.26
C GLU A 340 16.58 -3.60 -16.56
N VAL A 341 16.23 -4.64 -15.79
CA VAL A 341 15.00 -4.67 -14.99
C VAL A 341 14.98 -3.55 -13.96
N GLY A 342 16.12 -3.25 -13.33
CA GLY A 342 16.26 -2.16 -12.37
C GLY A 342 15.97 -0.79 -13.00
N VAL A 343 16.58 -0.49 -14.14
CA VAL A 343 16.40 0.79 -14.85
C VAL A 343 14.97 0.92 -15.34
N VAL A 344 14.45 -0.11 -16.03
CA VAL A 344 13.09 -0.04 -16.61
C VAL A 344 12.02 0.05 -15.53
N ASN A 345 12.11 -0.79 -14.50
CA ASN A 345 11.06 -0.88 -13.49
C ASN A 345 11.19 0.17 -12.38
N LYS A 346 12.42 0.43 -11.89
CA LYS A 346 12.64 1.33 -10.75
C LYS A 346 12.84 2.79 -11.13
N VAL A 347 13.35 3.06 -12.33
CA VAL A 347 13.53 4.43 -12.81
C VAL A 347 12.36 4.80 -13.72
N ILE A 348 12.23 4.15 -14.88
CA ILE A 348 11.24 4.52 -15.88
C ILE A 348 9.81 4.20 -15.38
N GLY A 349 9.57 2.99 -14.87
CA GLY A 349 8.26 2.54 -14.41
C GLY A 349 7.71 3.43 -13.29
N LEU A 350 8.56 3.89 -12.38
CA LEU A 350 8.12 4.76 -11.28
C LEU A 350 7.62 6.12 -11.79
N TRP A 351 8.35 6.74 -12.74
CA TRP A 351 7.89 7.99 -13.37
C TRP A 351 6.61 7.79 -14.17
N LEU A 352 6.47 6.66 -14.85
CA LEU A 352 5.25 6.31 -15.57
C LEU A 352 4.07 6.07 -14.62
N THR A 353 4.29 5.49 -13.43
CA THR A 353 3.26 5.39 -12.39
C THR A 353 2.80 6.77 -11.92
N ILE A 354 3.74 7.70 -11.71
CA ILE A 354 3.43 9.10 -11.36
C ILE A 354 2.62 9.77 -12.48
N GLY A 355 3.12 9.68 -13.71
CA GLY A 355 2.42 10.21 -14.89
C GLY A 355 1.02 9.62 -15.05
N GLY A 356 0.89 8.30 -14.85
CA GLY A 356 -0.39 7.60 -14.85
C GLY A 356 -1.34 8.11 -13.77
N ALA A 357 -0.87 8.27 -12.54
CA ALA A 357 -1.69 8.80 -11.45
C ALA A 357 -2.18 10.22 -11.73
N LEU A 358 -1.30 11.10 -12.23
CA LEU A 358 -1.67 12.48 -12.60
C LEU A 358 -2.67 12.52 -13.77
N LEU A 359 -2.41 11.72 -14.81
CA LEU A 359 -3.30 11.60 -15.97
C LEU A 359 -4.66 11.03 -15.54
N GLY A 360 -4.65 9.98 -14.71
CA GLY A 360 -5.86 9.37 -14.16
C GLY A 360 -6.70 10.36 -13.35
N GLY A 361 -6.07 11.16 -12.48
CA GLY A 361 -6.75 12.20 -11.73
C GLY A 361 -7.33 13.32 -12.60
N ALA A 362 -6.58 13.76 -13.61
CA ALA A 362 -7.06 14.75 -14.56
C ALA A 362 -8.24 14.23 -15.40
N LEU A 363 -8.16 12.98 -15.87
CA LEU A 363 -9.25 12.33 -16.62
C LEU A 363 -10.49 12.12 -15.75
N MET A 364 -10.31 11.81 -14.46
CA MET A 364 -11.41 11.60 -13.52
C MET A 364 -12.28 12.84 -13.34
N LEU A 365 -11.70 14.05 -13.44
CA LEU A 365 -12.46 15.30 -13.43
C LEU A 365 -13.49 15.40 -14.58
N ARG A 366 -13.23 14.71 -15.69
CA ARG A 366 -14.11 14.70 -16.88
C ARG A 366 -15.01 13.46 -16.94
N LEU A 367 -14.48 12.30 -16.55
CA LEU A 367 -15.15 11.02 -16.68
C LEU A 367 -16.10 10.73 -15.51
N GLY A 368 -15.81 11.31 -14.34
CA GLY A 368 -16.38 10.88 -13.06
C GLY A 368 -15.74 9.57 -12.55
N LEU A 369 -16.11 9.20 -11.32
CA LEU A 369 -15.48 8.07 -10.60
C LEU A 369 -15.77 6.72 -11.27
N TRP A 370 -17.05 6.45 -11.60
CA TRP A 370 -17.44 5.15 -12.17
C TRP A 370 -16.78 4.85 -13.52
N ARG A 371 -16.81 5.83 -14.45
CA ARG A 371 -16.19 5.64 -15.78
C ARG A 371 -14.67 5.55 -15.68
N ALA A 372 -14.07 6.30 -14.78
CA ALA A 372 -12.63 6.25 -14.52
C ALA A 372 -12.22 4.86 -13.99
N LEU A 373 -12.90 4.33 -12.97
CA LEU A 373 -12.65 2.98 -12.46
C LEU A 373 -12.79 1.91 -13.54
N LEU A 374 -13.83 2.01 -14.38
CA LEU A 374 -14.06 1.06 -15.47
C LEU A 374 -12.94 1.14 -16.52
N LEU A 375 -12.66 2.34 -17.05
CA LEU A 375 -11.62 2.54 -18.06
C LEU A 375 -10.24 2.12 -17.56
N PHE A 376 -9.87 2.56 -16.36
CA PHE A 376 -8.55 2.25 -15.81
C PHE A 376 -8.43 0.79 -15.41
N GLY A 377 -9.51 0.16 -14.92
CA GLY A 377 -9.56 -1.27 -14.67
C GLY A 377 -9.39 -2.10 -15.95
N VAL A 378 -10.02 -1.69 -17.06
CA VAL A 378 -9.83 -2.33 -18.38
C VAL A 378 -8.39 -2.15 -18.86
N LEU A 379 -7.79 -0.95 -18.71
CA LEU A 379 -6.40 -0.71 -19.09
C LEU A 379 -5.42 -1.55 -18.25
N GLN A 380 -5.64 -1.68 -16.93
CA GLN A 380 -4.84 -2.56 -16.08
C GLN A 380 -4.99 -4.04 -16.47
N MET A 381 -6.22 -4.49 -16.74
CA MET A 381 -6.47 -5.85 -17.24
C MET A 381 -5.74 -6.09 -18.57
N ALA A 382 -5.80 -5.13 -19.49
CA ALA A 382 -5.13 -5.23 -20.79
C ALA A 382 -3.60 -5.22 -20.66
N SER A 383 -3.02 -4.49 -19.68
CA SER A 383 -1.58 -4.48 -19.47
C SER A 383 -1.02 -5.84 -19.04
N ASN A 384 -1.81 -6.68 -18.36
CA ASN A 384 -1.43 -8.06 -18.04
C ASN A 384 -1.20 -8.92 -19.29
N LEU A 385 -1.94 -8.65 -20.39
CA LEU A 385 -1.70 -9.30 -21.69
C LEU A 385 -0.35 -8.89 -22.30
N GLY A 386 0.24 -7.79 -21.91
CA GLY A 386 1.60 -7.43 -22.29
C GLY A 386 2.63 -8.43 -21.77
N PHE A 387 2.49 -8.90 -20.53
CA PHE A 387 3.35 -9.96 -19.98
C PHE A 387 3.11 -11.31 -20.68
N TRP A 388 1.87 -11.65 -21.01
CA TRP A 388 1.56 -12.80 -21.84
C TRP A 388 2.24 -12.72 -23.20
N TRP A 389 2.14 -11.57 -23.87
CA TRP A 389 2.79 -11.33 -25.15
C TRP A 389 4.32 -11.51 -25.06
N LEU A 390 4.93 -10.98 -24.01
CA LEU A 390 6.36 -11.12 -23.76
C LEU A 390 6.74 -12.60 -23.49
N ALA A 391 5.92 -13.34 -22.75
CA ALA A 391 6.15 -14.74 -22.45
C ALA A 391 6.06 -15.65 -23.69
N VAL A 392 5.24 -15.28 -24.68
CA VAL A 392 5.06 -16.05 -25.91
C VAL A 392 6.12 -15.71 -26.97
N ASN A 393 6.43 -14.43 -27.15
CA ASN A 393 7.27 -13.96 -28.25
C ASN A 393 8.76 -13.84 -27.87
N GLY A 394 9.07 -13.77 -26.59
CA GLY A 394 10.46 -13.65 -26.14
C GLY A 394 10.99 -12.21 -26.19
N ARG A 395 12.32 -12.10 -26.20
CA ARG A 395 13.07 -10.83 -26.21
C ARG A 395 13.30 -10.33 -27.64
N ASP A 396 13.72 -9.07 -27.74
CA ASP A 396 14.23 -8.43 -28.97
C ASP A 396 13.21 -8.36 -30.14
N MET A 397 11.90 -8.45 -29.82
CA MET A 397 10.84 -8.34 -30.82
C MET A 397 10.58 -6.90 -31.25
N LEU A 398 10.93 -5.92 -30.45
CA LEU A 398 10.84 -4.49 -30.74
C LEU A 398 12.21 -3.84 -30.63
N PRO A 399 12.47 -2.76 -31.42
CA PRO A 399 13.71 -2.02 -31.31
C PRO A 399 13.95 -1.56 -29.88
N GLY A 400 15.10 -1.93 -29.33
CA GLY A 400 15.53 -1.51 -27.99
C GLY A 400 16.04 -0.08 -27.97
N LEU A 401 16.21 0.45 -26.76
CA LEU A 401 16.83 1.73 -26.48
C LEU A 401 18.08 1.51 -25.66
N THR A 402 19.13 2.29 -25.91
CA THR A 402 20.27 2.33 -25.01
C THR A 402 20.17 3.59 -24.16
N ILE A 403 20.02 3.41 -22.85
CA ILE A 403 20.04 4.51 -21.89
C ILE A 403 21.50 4.87 -21.66
N PRO A 404 21.94 6.08 -22.06
CA PRO A 404 23.31 6.50 -21.85
C PRO A 404 23.64 6.66 -20.37
N ALA A 405 24.91 6.54 -20.02
CA ALA A 405 25.39 6.95 -18.72
C ALA A 405 25.02 8.41 -18.47
N PHE A 406 24.52 8.74 -17.26
CA PHE A 406 24.13 10.10 -16.88
C PHE A 406 24.50 10.39 -15.45
N ASP A 407 24.69 11.67 -15.17
CA ASP A 407 24.94 12.20 -13.83
C ASP A 407 24.05 13.44 -13.60
N TRP A 408 23.03 13.30 -12.77
CA TRP A 408 22.15 14.42 -12.38
C TRP A 408 22.50 14.97 -11.01
N GLY A 409 23.69 14.67 -10.50
CA GLY A 409 24.15 15.08 -9.19
C GLY A 409 23.56 14.26 -8.04
N PHE A 410 22.26 13.95 -8.08
CA PHE A 410 21.55 13.15 -7.09
C PHE A 410 21.19 11.73 -7.58
N VAL A 411 21.26 11.45 -8.88
CA VAL A 411 21.12 10.10 -9.48
C VAL A 411 22.15 9.93 -10.59
N LYS A 412 22.89 8.82 -10.57
CA LYS A 412 23.95 8.54 -11.53
C LYS A 412 23.85 7.12 -12.09
N LEU A 413 23.91 7.00 -13.41
CA LEU A 413 24.07 5.73 -14.13
C LEU A 413 25.48 5.72 -14.76
N VAL A 414 26.37 4.88 -14.23
CA VAL A 414 27.80 4.88 -14.62
C VAL A 414 28.01 4.30 -16.01
N HIS A 415 27.25 3.27 -16.38
CA HIS A 415 27.39 2.59 -17.67
C HIS A 415 26.11 2.68 -18.49
N ALA A 416 26.26 2.81 -19.80
CA ALA A 416 25.14 2.74 -20.74
C ALA A 416 24.46 1.36 -20.61
N THR A 417 23.13 1.33 -20.44
CA THR A 417 22.35 0.12 -20.24
C THR A 417 21.44 -0.10 -21.44
N PRO A 418 21.58 -1.21 -22.19
CA PRO A 418 20.63 -1.58 -23.21
C PRO A 418 19.30 -1.97 -22.57
N VAL A 419 18.21 -1.57 -23.18
CA VAL A 419 16.84 -1.85 -22.72
C VAL A 419 16.06 -2.41 -23.88
N ASP A 420 15.46 -3.60 -23.67
CA ASP A 420 14.58 -4.23 -24.65
C ASP A 420 13.32 -3.41 -24.86
N GLY A 421 12.93 -3.18 -26.13
CA GLY A 421 11.76 -2.36 -26.46
C GLY A 421 10.43 -3.02 -26.05
N GLY A 422 10.35 -4.35 -26.10
CA GLY A 422 9.18 -5.10 -25.65
C GLY A 422 8.99 -4.98 -24.13
N LEU A 423 10.07 -5.16 -23.39
CA LEU A 423 10.07 -4.97 -21.93
C LEU A 423 9.63 -3.54 -21.57
N LEU A 424 10.22 -2.54 -22.22
CA LEU A 424 9.89 -1.14 -21.99
C LEU A 424 8.40 -0.85 -22.22
N LEU A 425 7.84 -1.34 -23.33
CA LEU A 425 6.42 -1.16 -23.66
C LEU A 425 5.50 -1.80 -22.61
N VAL A 426 5.80 -3.03 -22.22
CA VAL A 426 4.97 -3.79 -21.25
C VAL A 426 5.01 -3.13 -19.88
N ILE A 427 6.20 -2.77 -19.39
CA ILE A 427 6.37 -2.09 -18.09
C ILE A 427 5.77 -0.67 -18.13
N ALA A 428 5.85 0.02 -19.27
CA ALA A 428 5.24 1.33 -19.44
C ALA A 428 3.70 1.24 -19.37
N ALA A 429 3.09 0.30 -20.08
CA ALA A 429 1.65 0.08 -20.07
C ALA A 429 1.15 -0.29 -18.66
N GLU A 430 1.85 -1.19 -17.98
CA GLU A 430 1.51 -1.65 -16.63
C GLU A 430 1.62 -0.51 -15.61
N ASN A 431 2.71 0.22 -15.57
CA ASN A 431 2.90 1.29 -14.59
C ASN A 431 1.99 2.50 -14.84
N LEU A 432 1.77 2.86 -16.10
CA LEU A 432 0.86 3.96 -16.45
C LEU A 432 -0.58 3.62 -16.06
N SER A 433 -1.09 2.46 -16.47
CA SER A 433 -2.45 2.00 -16.13
C SER A 433 -2.61 1.76 -14.62
N GLY A 434 -1.59 1.19 -13.96
CA GLY A 434 -1.55 0.98 -12.52
C GLY A 434 -1.60 2.28 -11.73
N GLY A 435 -0.90 3.32 -12.19
CA GLY A 435 -0.97 4.68 -11.63
C GLY A 435 -2.37 5.28 -11.74
N MET A 436 -2.98 5.23 -12.93
CA MET A 436 -4.34 5.71 -13.18
C MET A 436 -5.37 4.97 -12.30
N GLY A 437 -5.30 3.63 -12.27
CA GLY A 437 -6.18 2.79 -11.47
C GLY A 437 -6.04 3.03 -9.97
N THR A 438 -4.82 3.26 -9.49
CA THR A 438 -4.57 3.57 -8.08
C THR A 438 -5.19 4.90 -7.66
N ALA A 439 -5.10 5.95 -8.50
CA ALA A 439 -5.72 7.24 -8.22
C ALA A 439 -7.25 7.13 -8.11
N ALA A 440 -7.90 6.44 -9.04
CA ALA A 440 -9.35 6.22 -9.02
C ALA A 440 -9.79 5.35 -7.84
N PHE A 441 -9.01 4.32 -7.53
CA PHE A 441 -9.29 3.42 -6.41
C PHE A 441 -9.20 4.14 -5.05
N LEU A 442 -8.18 4.97 -4.84
CA LEU A 442 -8.07 5.77 -3.63
C LEU A 442 -9.23 6.78 -3.49
N ALA A 443 -9.68 7.38 -4.62
CA ALA A 443 -10.85 8.24 -4.63
C ALA A 443 -12.13 7.48 -4.23
N LEU A 444 -12.30 6.25 -4.70
CA LEU A 444 -13.41 5.38 -4.27
C LEU A 444 -13.36 5.10 -2.76
N LEU A 445 -12.19 4.70 -2.22
CA LEU A 445 -12.07 4.41 -0.79
C LEU A 445 -12.46 5.63 0.06
N MET A 446 -12.03 6.83 -0.34
CA MET A 446 -12.42 8.06 0.35
C MET A 446 -13.92 8.31 0.30
N SER A 447 -14.56 8.04 -0.86
CA SER A 447 -16.00 8.26 -1.04
C SER A 447 -16.89 7.30 -0.22
N LEU A 448 -16.34 6.17 0.23
CA LEU A 448 -17.05 5.19 1.06
C LEU A 448 -16.95 5.45 2.57
N CYS A 449 -16.13 6.41 3.00
CA CYS A 449 -15.92 6.68 4.41
C CYS A 449 -16.92 7.68 4.97
N ASN A 450 -17.41 7.39 6.19
CA ASN A 450 -18.20 8.33 6.97
C ASN A 450 -17.29 9.26 7.76
N GLN A 451 -17.54 10.56 7.73
CA GLN A 451 -16.71 11.59 8.39
C GLN A 451 -16.52 11.37 9.89
N ARG A 452 -17.46 10.70 10.59
CA ARG A 452 -17.36 10.38 12.01
C ARG A 452 -16.32 9.30 12.32
N PHE A 453 -16.12 8.34 11.39
CA PHE A 453 -15.27 7.16 11.57
C PHE A 453 -14.23 7.02 10.44
N THR A 454 -13.79 8.12 9.87
CA THR A 454 -12.95 8.15 8.66
C THR A 454 -11.68 7.33 8.80
N ALA A 455 -10.94 7.48 9.91
CA ALA A 455 -9.70 6.73 10.13
C ALA A 455 -9.97 5.22 10.24
N THR A 456 -10.99 4.82 11.00
CA THR A 456 -11.36 3.42 11.18
C THR A 456 -11.82 2.80 9.86
N GLN A 457 -12.72 3.46 9.15
CA GLN A 457 -13.28 2.92 7.90
C GLN A 457 -12.25 2.90 6.79
N PHE A 458 -11.48 3.98 6.59
CA PHE A 458 -10.44 3.99 5.56
C PHE A 458 -9.34 2.96 5.85
N ALA A 459 -8.92 2.82 7.11
CA ALA A 459 -7.94 1.79 7.50
C ALA A 459 -8.48 0.38 7.23
N LEU A 460 -9.76 0.12 7.51
CA LEU A 460 -10.43 -1.14 7.20
C LEU A 460 -10.44 -1.41 5.68
N LEU A 461 -10.93 -0.46 4.89
CA LEU A 461 -11.02 -0.58 3.43
C LEU A 461 -9.64 -0.79 2.79
N SER A 462 -8.62 -0.05 3.24
CA SER A 462 -7.25 -0.20 2.76
C SER A 462 -6.60 -1.51 3.18
N ALA A 463 -6.95 -2.04 4.37
CA ALA A 463 -6.53 -3.37 4.80
C ALA A 463 -7.12 -4.46 3.89
N PHE A 464 -8.41 -4.39 3.57
CA PHE A 464 -9.06 -5.31 2.61
C PHE A 464 -8.46 -5.21 1.21
N ALA A 465 -8.11 -4.00 0.75
CA ALA A 465 -7.37 -3.81 -0.51
C ALA A 465 -6.01 -4.51 -0.50
N SER A 466 -5.39 -4.67 0.66
CA SER A 466 -4.10 -5.34 0.83
C SER A 466 -4.22 -6.87 0.93
N VAL A 467 -5.39 -7.39 1.33
CA VAL A 467 -5.64 -8.84 1.46
C VAL A 467 -5.33 -9.55 0.16
N GLY A 468 -5.83 -9.07 -0.98
CA GLY A 468 -5.55 -9.66 -2.29
C GLY A 468 -4.05 -9.84 -2.57
N ARG A 469 -3.22 -8.85 -2.22
CA ARG A 469 -1.77 -8.90 -2.44
C ARG A 469 -1.05 -9.92 -1.57
N VAL A 470 -1.43 -10.06 -0.30
CA VAL A 470 -0.78 -10.99 0.64
C VAL A 470 -1.04 -12.45 0.27
N TRP A 471 -2.26 -12.73 -0.22
CA TRP A 471 -2.70 -14.11 -0.49
C TRP A 471 -2.40 -14.62 -1.89
N VAL A 472 -2.26 -13.69 -2.83
CA VAL A 472 -2.03 -14.02 -4.24
C VAL A 472 -0.64 -14.60 -4.48
N GLY A 473 0.38 -14.14 -3.78
CA GLY A 473 1.76 -14.57 -4.02
C GLY A 473 1.97 -16.09 -4.01
N PRO A 474 1.61 -16.80 -2.94
CA PRO A 474 1.71 -18.27 -2.90
C PRO A 474 0.88 -18.95 -3.98
N LEU A 475 -0.37 -18.51 -4.19
CA LEU A 475 -1.24 -19.06 -5.23
C LEU A 475 -0.69 -18.82 -6.64
N ALA A 476 -0.16 -17.62 -6.90
CA ALA A 476 0.46 -17.27 -8.18
C ALA A 476 1.69 -18.15 -8.46
N GLY A 477 2.57 -18.37 -7.45
CA GLY A 477 3.73 -19.23 -7.59
C GLY A 477 3.37 -20.65 -8.00
N VAL A 478 2.40 -21.21 -7.30
CA VAL A 478 1.88 -22.56 -7.60
C VAL A 478 1.30 -22.64 -9.00
N LEU A 479 0.50 -21.66 -9.40
CA LEU A 479 -0.10 -21.63 -10.74
C LEU A 479 0.96 -21.48 -11.83
N ALA A 480 1.92 -20.56 -11.67
CA ALA A 480 2.97 -20.35 -12.66
C ALA A 480 3.82 -21.62 -12.88
N GLU A 481 4.14 -22.35 -11.82
CA GLU A 481 4.87 -23.63 -11.91
C GLU A 481 4.04 -24.73 -12.58
N SER A 482 2.72 -24.75 -12.36
CA SER A 482 1.85 -25.85 -12.87
C SER A 482 1.38 -25.64 -14.29
N ILE A 483 1.10 -24.41 -14.73
CA ILE A 483 0.52 -24.12 -16.05
C ILE A 483 1.45 -23.36 -16.99
N GLY A 484 2.62 -22.94 -16.51
CA GLY A 484 3.60 -22.13 -17.25
C GLY A 484 3.22 -20.66 -17.39
N TRP A 485 4.21 -19.84 -17.77
CA TRP A 485 4.08 -18.38 -17.77
C TRP A 485 3.00 -17.83 -18.71
N PRO A 486 2.87 -18.29 -19.99
CA PRO A 486 1.84 -17.75 -20.86
C PRO A 486 0.42 -17.97 -20.31
N ALA A 487 0.12 -19.20 -19.86
CA ALA A 487 -1.19 -19.52 -19.29
C ALA A 487 -1.43 -18.78 -17.96
N PHE A 488 -0.40 -18.62 -17.14
CA PHE A 488 -0.47 -17.84 -15.90
C PHE A 488 -0.91 -16.39 -16.14
N PHE A 489 -0.35 -15.68 -17.12
CA PHE A 489 -0.75 -14.31 -17.42
C PHE A 489 -2.16 -14.20 -18.02
N VAL A 490 -2.63 -15.21 -18.76
CA VAL A 490 -4.03 -15.29 -19.17
C VAL A 490 -4.95 -15.45 -17.96
N VAL A 491 -4.61 -16.32 -17.01
CA VAL A 491 -5.36 -16.48 -15.75
C VAL A 491 -5.36 -15.18 -14.94
N SER A 492 -4.21 -14.49 -14.83
CA SER A 492 -4.14 -13.20 -14.14
C SER A 492 -5.05 -12.13 -14.78
N THR A 493 -5.11 -12.10 -16.11
CA THR A 493 -6.03 -11.24 -16.87
C THR A 493 -7.49 -11.62 -16.59
N ALA A 494 -7.81 -12.91 -16.62
CA ALA A 494 -9.16 -13.40 -16.32
C ALA A 494 -9.59 -13.10 -14.88
N ALA A 495 -8.66 -13.09 -13.91
CA ALA A 495 -8.93 -12.76 -12.53
C ALA A 495 -9.40 -11.29 -12.32
N ALA A 496 -9.15 -10.40 -13.28
CA ALA A 496 -9.66 -9.03 -13.23
C ALA A 496 -11.12 -8.89 -13.72
N VAL A 497 -11.62 -9.84 -14.52
CA VAL A 497 -12.97 -9.78 -15.13
C VAL A 497 -14.09 -9.71 -14.10
N PRO A 498 -14.10 -10.52 -13.00
CA PRO A 498 -15.14 -10.43 -11.98
C PRO A 498 -15.28 -9.03 -11.36
N ALA A 499 -14.16 -8.32 -11.16
CA ALA A 499 -14.18 -6.96 -10.64
C ALA A 499 -14.86 -5.97 -11.59
N LEU A 500 -14.56 -6.07 -12.90
CA LEU A 500 -15.17 -5.20 -13.92
C LEU A 500 -16.66 -5.49 -14.10
N ALA A 501 -17.04 -6.78 -14.07
CA ALA A 501 -18.44 -7.20 -14.10
C ALA A 501 -19.21 -6.66 -12.86
N MET A 502 -18.58 -6.77 -11.69
CA MET A 502 -19.17 -6.24 -10.46
C MET A 502 -19.28 -4.71 -10.48
N LEU A 503 -18.27 -4.00 -11.00
CA LEU A 503 -18.32 -2.54 -11.18
C LEU A 503 -19.47 -2.13 -12.11
N TRP A 504 -19.70 -2.91 -13.18
CA TRP A 504 -20.82 -2.66 -14.07
C TRP A 504 -22.17 -2.87 -13.38
N TRP A 505 -22.29 -3.92 -12.59
CA TRP A 505 -23.48 -4.19 -11.79
C TRP A 505 -23.74 -3.09 -10.75
N MET A 506 -22.67 -2.57 -10.09
CA MET A 506 -22.73 -1.52 -9.07
C MET A 506 -22.78 -0.10 -9.64
N ARG A 507 -22.95 0.08 -10.97
CA ARG A 507 -22.85 1.39 -11.64
C ARG A 507 -23.68 2.51 -11.01
N VAL A 508 -24.89 2.20 -10.55
CA VAL A 508 -25.78 3.17 -9.92
C VAL A 508 -25.26 3.59 -8.56
N ALA A 509 -24.83 2.62 -7.74
CA ALA A 509 -24.30 2.88 -6.40
C ALA A 509 -22.99 3.70 -6.45
N VAL A 510 -22.08 3.36 -7.39
CA VAL A 510 -20.81 4.10 -7.54
C VAL A 510 -21.03 5.52 -8.05
N ARG A 511 -21.97 5.73 -8.98
CA ARG A 511 -22.33 7.08 -9.46
C ARG A 511 -22.98 7.92 -8.37
N ALA A 512 -23.74 7.31 -7.45
CA ALA A 512 -24.33 8.04 -6.33
C ALA A 512 -23.26 8.63 -5.39
N LEU A 513 -22.07 8.00 -5.31
CA LEU A 513 -20.93 8.53 -4.53
C LEU A 513 -20.27 9.78 -5.15
N GLU A 514 -20.58 10.09 -6.42
CA GLU A 514 -20.10 11.31 -7.09
C GLU A 514 -20.90 12.55 -6.68
N TYR A 515 -22.11 12.35 -6.17
CA TYR A 515 -22.99 13.40 -5.73
C TYR A 515 -22.97 13.45 -4.20
N ASP A 516 -22.23 14.41 -3.65
CA ASP A 516 -22.19 14.70 -2.21
C ASP A 516 -22.90 16.03 -1.96
N PRO A 517 -24.18 16.01 -1.51
CA PRO A 517 -24.91 17.24 -1.21
C PRO A 517 -24.39 17.94 0.06
N ASP A 518 -23.70 17.18 0.95
CA ASP A 518 -23.21 17.63 2.25
C ASP A 518 -21.67 17.63 2.30
N GLY A 519 -21.00 18.04 1.21
CA GLY A 519 -19.54 18.15 1.18
C GLY A 519 -19.02 18.91 2.41
N PRO A 520 -17.78 18.62 2.90
CA PRO A 520 -17.27 19.21 4.13
C PRO A 520 -17.42 20.74 4.07
N ALA A 521 -18.21 21.30 5.00
CA ALA A 521 -18.29 22.73 5.19
C ALA A 521 -16.91 23.20 5.65
N VAL A 522 -16.12 23.69 4.72
CA VAL A 522 -14.90 24.43 5.02
C VAL A 522 -15.33 25.88 5.04
N ASP A 523 -15.25 26.52 6.19
CA ASP A 523 -15.37 27.96 6.27
C ASP A 523 -14.24 28.57 5.42
N ASP A 524 -14.63 29.24 4.30
CA ASP A 524 -13.74 29.95 3.39
C ASP A 524 -13.05 31.15 4.10
#